data_e808af84f68e11f5153bdacba5436e9f
#
_entry.id   e808af84f68e11f5153bdacba5436e9f
#
_cell.length_a   1.000
_cell.length_b   1.000
_cell.length_c   1.000
_cell.angle_alpha   90.00
_cell.angle_beta   90.00
_cell.angle_gamma   90.00
#
_symmetry.space_group_name_H-M   'P 1'
#
loop_
_entity.id
_entity.type
_entity.pdbx_description
1 polymer ?
#
loop_
_entity_poly.entity_id
_entity_poly.type
_entity_poly.pdbx_seq_one_letter_code
_entity_poly.pdbx_strand_id
1 'polypeptide(L)'
;MVELDSGWAVDQAIVREEEKVVVVRFGRPAHPDCLRMDAVLSKAAPRLRLYACIYTVDLDAVPDFNDMYELHDTDVATMFFFRNRHIQVDVGTGNNNKIDWAMDDTQDFVDIAEVVYRGARKGKGLVVAPSTDYARRRY
;
A
#
# COMPACT_ATOMS: atom_id res chain seq x y z
N MET A 1 11.77 -4.54 4.56
CA MET A 1 10.43 -5.01 4.13
C MET A 1 10.48 -6.50 3.92
N VAL A 2 9.38 -7.17 4.20
CA VAL A 2 9.26 -8.62 4.06
C VAL A 2 8.49 -8.95 2.79
N GLU A 3 9.05 -9.84 1.96
CA GLU A 3 8.34 -10.36 0.80
C GLU A 3 7.43 -11.53 1.20
N LEU A 4 6.19 -11.50 0.76
CA LEU A 4 5.22 -12.57 0.97
C LEU A 4 5.12 -13.38 -0.32
N ASP A 5 5.33 -14.69 -0.22
CA ASP A 5 5.54 -15.57 -1.37
C ASP A 5 4.35 -16.48 -1.71
N SER A 6 3.22 -16.30 -1.03
CA SER A 6 2.01 -17.07 -1.29
C SER A 6 0.76 -16.27 -0.91
N GLY A 7 -0.38 -16.64 -1.51
CA GLY A 7 -1.66 -16.04 -1.13
C GLY A 7 -1.99 -16.27 0.33
N TRP A 8 -1.66 -17.44 0.86
CA TRP A 8 -1.84 -17.75 2.28
C TRP A 8 -1.03 -16.80 3.17
N ALA A 9 0.24 -16.54 2.81
CA ALA A 9 1.09 -15.63 3.58
C ALA A 9 0.53 -14.20 3.59
N VAL A 10 0.00 -13.73 2.45
CA VAL A 10 -0.64 -12.41 2.36
C VAL A 10 -1.86 -12.36 3.28
N ASP A 11 -2.74 -13.35 3.21
CA ASP A 11 -3.94 -13.40 4.06
C ASP A 11 -3.56 -13.42 5.54
N GLN A 12 -2.55 -14.19 5.92
CA GLN A 12 -2.09 -14.27 7.30
C GLN A 12 -1.51 -12.93 7.79
N ALA A 13 -0.73 -12.25 6.97
CA ALA A 13 -0.18 -10.95 7.33
C ALA A 13 -1.29 -9.93 7.59
N ILE A 14 -2.35 -9.94 6.78
CA ILE A 14 -3.48 -9.04 6.92
C ILE A 14 -4.33 -9.37 8.16
N VAL A 15 -4.63 -10.65 8.36
CA VAL A 15 -5.52 -11.12 9.44
C VAL A 15 -4.88 -10.96 10.81
N ARG A 16 -3.57 -11.26 10.92
CA ARG A 16 -2.89 -11.32 12.24
C ARG A 16 -2.57 -9.97 12.84
N GLU A 17 -2.43 -8.93 12.03
CA GLU A 17 -2.05 -7.62 12.55
C GLU A 17 -3.27 -6.87 13.04
N GLU A 18 -3.35 -6.63 14.35
CA GLU A 18 -4.51 -5.98 14.98
C GLU A 18 -4.24 -4.54 15.40
N GLU A 19 -2.98 -4.12 15.46
CA GLU A 19 -2.61 -2.81 16.01
C GLU A 19 -2.08 -1.83 14.98
N LYS A 20 -1.48 -2.34 13.91
CA LYS A 20 -0.83 -1.51 12.88
C LYS A 20 -1.54 -1.64 11.55
N VAL A 21 -1.38 -0.62 10.71
CA VAL A 21 -1.78 -0.71 9.31
C VAL A 21 -0.85 -1.70 8.61
N VAL A 22 -1.44 -2.59 7.82
CA VAL A 22 -0.70 -3.47 6.94
C VAL A 22 -0.64 -2.81 5.56
N VAL A 23 0.56 -2.51 5.10
CA VAL A 23 0.80 -1.96 3.77
C VAL A 23 1.30 -3.10 2.90
N VAL A 24 0.64 -3.35 1.77
CA VAL A 24 1.06 -4.36 0.82
C VAL A 24 1.33 -3.69 -0.52
N ARG A 25 2.57 -3.79 -0.98
CA ARG A 25 2.95 -3.37 -2.32
C ARG A 25 2.88 -4.60 -3.23
N PHE A 26 1.86 -4.64 -4.08
CA PHE A 26 1.78 -5.59 -5.18
C PHE A 26 2.54 -5.01 -6.36
N GLY A 27 3.32 -5.81 -7.05
CA GLY A 27 4.03 -5.29 -8.20
C GLY A 27 4.86 -6.33 -8.94
N ARG A 28 5.48 -5.88 -10.03
CA ARG A 28 6.44 -6.67 -10.81
C ARG A 28 7.84 -6.20 -10.43
N PRO A 29 8.61 -6.99 -9.66
CA PRO A 29 9.84 -6.51 -8.99
C PRO A 29 10.88 -5.90 -9.91
N ALA A 30 10.95 -6.36 -11.16
CA ALA A 30 11.93 -5.85 -12.14
C ALA A 30 11.48 -4.55 -12.82
N HIS A 31 10.22 -4.15 -12.68
CA HIS A 31 9.72 -2.94 -13.31
C HIS A 31 10.27 -1.69 -12.62
N PRO A 32 10.73 -0.68 -13.39
CA PRO A 32 11.31 0.54 -12.81
C PRO A 32 10.42 1.25 -11.80
N ASP A 33 9.12 1.32 -12.05
CA ASP A 33 8.18 1.95 -11.12
C ASP A 33 8.08 1.19 -9.80
N CYS A 34 8.14 -0.13 -9.85
CA CYS A 34 8.13 -0.96 -8.66
C CYS A 34 9.40 -0.72 -7.83
N LEU A 35 10.56 -0.65 -8.49
CA LEU A 35 11.83 -0.34 -7.82
C LEU A 35 11.82 1.05 -7.18
N ARG A 36 11.26 2.04 -7.87
CA ARG A 36 11.14 3.41 -7.34
C ARG A 36 10.24 3.45 -6.10
N MET A 37 9.09 2.78 -6.17
CA MET A 37 8.19 2.71 -5.02
C MET A 37 8.85 1.99 -3.84
N ASP A 38 9.57 0.90 -4.08
CA ASP A 38 10.28 0.17 -3.03
C ASP A 38 11.35 1.04 -2.35
N ALA A 39 12.00 1.92 -3.09
CA ALA A 39 12.95 2.87 -2.50
C ALA A 39 12.26 3.82 -1.52
N VAL A 40 11.07 4.32 -1.88
CA VAL A 40 10.25 5.16 -0.98
C VAL A 40 9.81 4.37 0.26
N LEU A 41 9.28 3.17 0.05
CA LEU A 41 8.79 2.32 1.14
C LEU A 41 9.91 1.93 2.11
N SER A 42 11.10 1.62 1.59
CA SER A 42 12.25 1.25 2.42
C SER A 42 12.69 2.40 3.34
N LYS A 43 12.61 3.63 2.86
CA LYS A 43 12.93 4.82 3.66
C LYS A 43 11.82 5.17 4.64
N ALA A 44 10.58 4.90 4.27
CA ALA A 44 9.42 5.17 5.13
C ALA A 44 9.30 4.15 6.28
N ALA A 45 9.68 2.90 6.05
CA ALA A 45 9.47 1.81 7.01
C ALA A 45 9.97 2.11 8.43
N PRO A 46 11.23 2.58 8.64
CA PRO A 46 11.68 2.89 9.99
C PRO A 46 10.94 4.05 10.64
N ARG A 47 10.44 4.99 9.83
CA ARG A 47 9.67 6.14 10.32
C ARG A 47 8.25 5.75 10.74
N LEU A 48 7.74 4.65 10.18
CA LEU A 48 6.36 4.18 10.39
C LEU A 48 6.28 2.95 11.30
N ARG A 49 7.38 2.51 11.88
CA ARG A 49 7.44 1.23 12.61
C ARG A 49 6.41 1.07 13.73
N LEU A 50 5.92 2.16 14.31
CA LEU A 50 4.90 2.12 15.36
C LEU A 50 3.47 2.10 14.79
N TYR A 51 3.31 2.39 13.50
CA TYR A 51 2.01 2.57 12.87
C TYR A 51 1.71 1.60 11.75
N ALA A 52 2.74 1.04 11.11
CA ALA A 52 2.57 0.23 9.90
C ALA A 52 3.60 -0.88 9.79
N CYS A 53 3.16 -1.97 9.16
CA CYS A 53 4.02 -3.05 8.67
C CYS A 53 3.96 -3.02 7.15
N ILE A 54 5.11 -3.10 6.47
CA ILE A 54 5.18 -3.01 5.00
C ILE A 54 5.66 -4.34 4.43
N TYR A 55 4.87 -4.87 3.49
CA TYR A 55 5.14 -6.12 2.80
C TYR A 55 5.18 -5.90 1.29
N THR A 56 5.90 -6.76 0.60
CA THR A 56 5.93 -6.78 -0.86
C THR A 56 5.40 -8.12 -1.39
N VAL A 57 4.73 -8.07 -2.54
CA VAL A 57 4.17 -9.25 -3.21
C VAL A 57 4.49 -9.15 -4.71
N ASP A 58 5.10 -10.20 -5.25
CA ASP A 58 5.36 -10.33 -6.67
C ASP A 58 4.09 -10.85 -7.37
N LEU A 59 3.51 -10.05 -8.26
CA LEU A 59 2.28 -10.40 -8.96
C LEU A 59 2.41 -11.63 -9.86
N ASP A 60 3.61 -11.90 -10.38
CA ASP A 60 3.83 -13.07 -11.22
C ASP A 60 3.95 -14.35 -10.38
N ALA A 61 4.53 -14.26 -9.18
CA ALA A 61 4.67 -15.39 -8.27
C ALA A 61 3.40 -15.65 -7.47
N VAL A 62 2.62 -14.60 -7.16
CA VAL A 62 1.39 -14.68 -6.35
C VAL A 62 0.25 -14.00 -7.12
N PRO A 63 -0.36 -14.68 -8.09
CA PRO A 63 -1.45 -14.10 -8.89
C PRO A 63 -2.81 -14.13 -8.20
N ASP A 64 -2.89 -14.64 -6.99
CA ASP A 64 -4.11 -14.94 -6.25
C ASP A 64 -5.07 -13.75 -6.10
N PHE A 65 -4.54 -12.52 -6.08
CA PHE A 65 -5.33 -11.30 -5.81
C PHE A 65 -5.59 -10.47 -7.06
N ASN A 66 -5.14 -10.94 -8.25
CA ASN A 66 -5.22 -10.15 -9.47
C ASN A 66 -6.66 -9.84 -9.90
N ASP A 67 -7.57 -10.79 -9.74
CA ASP A 67 -8.99 -10.55 -10.04
C ASP A 67 -9.66 -9.68 -8.99
N MET A 68 -9.43 -9.98 -7.71
CA MET A 68 -10.09 -9.31 -6.59
C MET A 68 -9.75 -7.82 -6.54
N TYR A 69 -8.48 -7.47 -6.78
CA TYR A 69 -7.98 -6.10 -6.66
C TYR A 69 -7.68 -5.45 -8.00
N GLU A 70 -8.06 -6.09 -9.10
CA GLU A 70 -7.88 -5.55 -10.46
C GLU A 70 -6.42 -5.22 -10.75
N LEU A 71 -5.52 -6.21 -10.56
CA LEU A 71 -4.08 -6.04 -10.68
C LEU A 71 -3.47 -6.57 -11.97
N HIS A 72 -4.28 -7.07 -12.91
CA HIS A 72 -3.79 -7.73 -14.14
C HIS A 72 -2.88 -6.82 -14.99
N ASP A 73 -3.26 -5.55 -15.13
CA ASP A 73 -2.52 -4.58 -15.94
C ASP A 73 -1.68 -3.62 -15.09
N THR A 74 -1.38 -4.01 -13.85
CA THR A 74 -0.70 -3.16 -12.89
C THR A 74 0.76 -3.55 -12.77
N ASP A 75 1.68 -2.56 -12.82
CA ASP A 75 3.10 -2.76 -12.59
C ASP A 75 3.47 -2.53 -11.12
N VAL A 76 2.76 -1.64 -10.45
CA VAL A 76 2.91 -1.37 -9.01
C VAL A 76 1.57 -0.89 -8.43
N ALA A 77 1.20 -1.45 -7.29
CA ALA A 77 0.01 -1.01 -6.56
C ALA A 77 0.25 -1.16 -5.06
N THR A 78 0.02 -0.09 -4.31
CA THR A 78 0.17 -0.10 -2.85
C THR A 78 -1.21 0.01 -2.21
N MET A 79 -1.52 -0.91 -1.31
CA MET A 79 -2.81 -1.01 -0.66
C MET A 79 -2.65 -1.03 0.86
N PHE A 80 -3.70 -0.61 1.56
CA PHE A 80 -3.70 -0.51 3.02
C PHE A 80 -4.80 -1.39 3.61
N PHE A 81 -4.47 -2.07 4.71
CA PHE A 81 -5.41 -2.91 5.45
C PHE A 81 -5.28 -2.62 6.94
N PHE A 82 -6.37 -2.71 7.66
CA PHE A 82 -6.37 -2.55 9.12
C PHE A 82 -7.40 -3.49 9.73
N ARG A 83 -6.96 -4.34 10.66
CA ARG A 83 -7.81 -5.31 11.33
C ARG A 83 -8.62 -6.15 10.34
N ASN A 84 -7.92 -6.71 9.37
CA ASN A 84 -8.50 -7.56 8.32
C ASN A 84 -9.49 -6.83 7.40
N ARG A 85 -9.38 -5.53 7.25
CA ARG A 85 -10.27 -4.72 6.44
C ARG A 85 -9.47 -3.86 5.48
N HIS A 86 -9.86 -3.86 4.20
CA HIS A 86 -9.26 -2.96 3.22
C HIS A 86 -9.64 -1.52 3.54
N ILE A 87 -8.66 -0.63 3.61
CA ILE A 87 -8.86 0.80 3.84
C ILE A 87 -8.66 1.53 2.52
N GLN A 88 -9.69 2.21 2.07
CA GLN A 88 -9.63 3.05 0.89
C GLN A 88 -9.01 4.40 1.23
N VAL A 89 -8.25 4.95 0.29
CA VAL A 89 -7.61 6.26 0.47
C VAL A 89 -7.90 7.12 -0.74
N ASP A 90 -8.54 8.26 -0.51
CA ASP A 90 -8.74 9.26 -1.56
C ASP A 90 -7.46 10.10 -1.71
N VAL A 91 -6.74 9.86 -2.79
CA VAL A 91 -5.50 10.58 -3.14
C VAL A 91 -5.72 11.55 -4.32
N GLY A 92 -6.98 11.75 -4.72
CA GLY A 92 -7.33 12.68 -5.79
C GLY A 92 -7.23 12.12 -7.20
N THR A 93 -6.99 10.80 -7.36
CA THR A 93 -6.87 10.17 -8.69
C THR A 93 -8.19 9.58 -9.20
N GLY A 94 -9.20 9.46 -8.33
CA GLY A 94 -10.44 8.74 -8.63
C GLY A 94 -10.37 7.24 -8.32
N ASN A 95 -9.18 6.67 -8.08
CA ASN A 95 -9.02 5.30 -7.63
C ASN A 95 -8.64 5.30 -6.16
N ASN A 96 -9.62 4.99 -5.30
CA ASN A 96 -9.42 4.98 -3.85
C ASN A 96 -8.94 3.63 -3.32
N ASN A 97 -8.90 2.60 -4.15
CA ASN A 97 -8.58 1.24 -3.72
C ASN A 97 -7.07 1.00 -3.61
N LYS A 98 -6.29 1.69 -4.41
CA LYS A 98 -4.85 1.47 -4.47
C LYS A 98 -4.12 2.70 -4.99
N ILE A 99 -2.86 2.83 -4.56
CA ILE A 99 -1.91 3.77 -5.16
C ILE A 99 -1.22 3.02 -6.30
N ASP A 100 -1.64 3.27 -7.53
CA ASP A 100 -1.22 2.51 -8.71
C ASP A 100 -0.11 3.17 -9.52
N TRP A 101 0.71 3.99 -8.87
CA TRP A 101 1.89 4.62 -9.45
C TRP A 101 3.05 4.60 -8.45
N ALA A 102 4.26 4.89 -8.93
CA ALA A 102 5.42 5.04 -8.07
C ALA A 102 5.46 6.46 -7.47
N MET A 103 5.47 6.53 -6.14
CA MET A 103 5.69 7.79 -5.44
C MET A 103 7.19 8.11 -5.42
N ASP A 104 7.52 9.40 -5.40
CA ASP A 104 8.91 9.86 -5.38
C ASP A 104 9.33 10.41 -4.03
N ASP A 105 8.38 10.82 -3.21
CA ASP A 105 8.62 11.54 -1.96
C ASP A 105 8.25 10.66 -0.76
N THR A 106 9.25 10.31 0.03
CA THR A 106 9.05 9.49 1.24
C THR A 106 8.11 10.17 2.23
N GLN A 107 8.21 11.50 2.39
CA GLN A 107 7.35 12.22 3.33
C GLN A 107 5.88 12.15 2.90
N ASP A 108 5.60 12.22 1.61
CA ASP A 108 4.22 12.07 1.10
C ASP A 108 3.64 10.71 1.49
N PHE A 109 4.43 9.65 1.37
CA PHE A 109 3.96 8.32 1.76
C PHE A 109 3.74 8.22 3.27
N VAL A 110 4.67 8.75 4.06
CA VAL A 110 4.54 8.77 5.53
C VAL A 110 3.26 9.50 5.94
N ASP A 111 2.99 10.65 5.33
CA ASP A 111 1.79 11.44 5.65
C ASP A 111 0.51 10.66 5.33
N ILE A 112 0.47 9.97 4.19
CA ILE A 112 -0.68 9.12 3.83
C ILE A 112 -0.86 7.99 4.84
N ALA A 113 0.22 7.27 5.16
CA ALA A 113 0.14 6.13 6.08
C ALA A 113 -0.32 6.55 7.48
N GLU A 114 0.11 7.72 7.95
CA GLU A 114 -0.34 8.26 9.24
C GLU A 114 -1.84 8.61 9.24
N VAL A 115 -2.34 9.20 8.16
CA VAL A 115 -3.77 9.49 8.02
C VAL A 115 -4.58 8.20 7.98
N VAL A 116 -4.10 7.19 7.26
CA VAL A 116 -4.75 5.87 7.22
C VAL A 116 -4.82 5.29 8.62
N TYR A 117 -3.72 5.29 9.35
CA TYR A 117 -3.67 4.75 10.71
C TYR A 117 -4.66 5.45 11.63
N ARG A 118 -4.65 6.78 11.64
CA ARG A 118 -5.56 7.55 12.51
C ARG A 118 -7.02 7.34 12.16
N GLY A 119 -7.37 7.33 10.87
CA GLY A 119 -8.74 7.12 10.43
C GLY A 119 -9.23 5.71 10.67
N ALA A 120 -8.41 4.71 10.36
CA ALA A 120 -8.76 3.30 10.54
C ALA A 120 -9.00 2.96 12.00
N ARG A 121 -8.21 3.51 12.93
CA ARG A 121 -8.41 3.32 14.36
C ARG A 121 -9.74 3.88 14.85
N LYS A 122 -10.27 4.88 14.17
CA LYS A 122 -11.59 5.45 14.47
C LYS A 122 -12.74 4.70 13.79
N GLY A 123 -12.43 3.60 13.09
CA GLY A 123 -13.42 2.78 12.41
C GLY A 123 -13.69 3.19 10.95
N LYS A 124 -12.92 4.11 10.38
CA LYS A 124 -13.13 4.55 9.00
C LYS A 124 -12.58 3.53 8.01
N GLY A 125 -13.36 3.22 6.98
CA GLY A 125 -12.93 2.40 5.85
C GLY A 125 -12.47 3.21 4.64
N LEU A 126 -12.65 4.52 4.69
CA LEU A 126 -12.19 5.48 3.67
C LEU A 126 -11.61 6.69 4.39
N VAL A 127 -10.39 7.05 4.03
CA VAL A 127 -9.73 8.26 4.52
C VAL A 127 -9.35 9.16 3.35
N VAL A 128 -9.20 10.45 3.63
CA VAL A 128 -8.76 11.43 2.62
C VAL A 128 -7.30 11.76 2.89
N ALA A 129 -6.46 11.66 1.87
CA ALA A 129 -5.04 12.01 1.97
C ALA A 129 -4.87 13.50 2.33
N PRO A 130 -3.74 13.86 2.96
CA PRO A 130 -3.49 15.26 3.36
C PRO A 130 -3.46 16.24 2.19
N SER A 131 -3.18 15.75 0.98
CA SER A 131 -3.14 16.55 -0.24
C SER A 131 -3.80 15.79 -1.37
N THR A 132 -4.33 16.50 -2.37
CA THR A 132 -4.81 15.90 -3.63
C THR A 132 -3.82 16.10 -4.77
N ASP A 133 -2.64 16.69 -4.50
CA ASP A 133 -1.64 17.01 -5.53
C ASP A 133 -0.86 15.78 -6.02
N TYR A 134 -1.01 14.63 -5.37
CA TYR A 134 -0.33 13.38 -5.77
C TYR A 134 -0.66 12.98 -7.21
N ALA A 135 -1.90 13.20 -7.65
CA ALA A 135 -2.31 12.91 -9.03
C ALA A 135 -1.48 13.68 -10.06
N ARG A 136 -1.10 14.91 -9.74
CA ARG A 136 -0.30 15.77 -10.63
C ARG A 136 1.15 15.31 -10.71
N ARG A 137 1.65 14.69 -9.66
CA ARG A 137 3.03 14.19 -9.56
C ARG A 137 3.25 12.86 -10.31
N ARG A 138 2.17 12.22 -10.78
CA ARG A 138 2.24 10.99 -11.59
C ARG A 138 2.93 11.21 -12.92
N TYR A 139 2.81 12.39 -13.45
CA TYR A 139 3.27 12.73 -14.80
C TYR A 139 4.58 13.55 -14.72
#